data_525f880251f47c98f468fcb10c455d1b
#
_entry.id   525f880251f47c98f468fcb10c455d1b
#
_cell.length_a   1.000
_cell.length_b   1.000
_cell.length_c   1.000
_cell.angle_alpha   90.00
_cell.angle_beta   90.00
_cell.angle_gamma   90.00
#
_symmetry.space_group_name_H-M   'P 1'
#
loop_
_entity.id
_entity.type
_entity.pdbx_description
1 polymer ?
#
loop_
_entity_poly.entity_id
_entity_poly.type
_entity_poly.pdbx_seq_one_letter_code
_entity_poly.pdbx_strand_id
1 'polypeptide(L)'
;MKKLFALVLALMLVLGAVAVAEEQLYISVISKGEQHAFWQAVRTGCEDAAADYNVEMYYYGPPSEADIQLQVEALNSELVKEPDALCLAALSTESVMTQLEDCLNNGIPVVGFDSGVPNAPEGSIVATASTNNQNAAALAADEFIKLEGFTDALAAGTPENPVVIACLSQDATSESVTGRTTGFVNRMYELASEYNTVAIEGHDLWAQPADDAGVIIHVEIAATPEVTDVTNASNAILNLDGLYAVFCSNEGAVTGFLAATSGGSDLADGALYGDLIVAGFDAGAPQKEAVRNGWFVGSVTQDPYRIGYLAVELAVKAANGEEVSDVDTGAQWYTAENIDDPDIAMLVYD
;
A
#
# COMPACT_ATOMS: atom_id res chain seq x y z
N MET A 1 -61.78 31.19 26.30
CA MET A 1 -61.35 30.75 24.95
C MET A 1 -59.97 31.26 24.59
N LYS A 2 -59.68 32.55 24.63
CA LYS A 2 -58.32 33.11 24.23
C LYS A 2 -57.16 32.55 25.08
N LYS A 3 -57.34 32.29 26.40
CA LYS A 3 -56.29 31.68 27.24
C LYS A 3 -56.06 30.20 27.01
N LEU A 4 -57.09 29.45 26.60
CA LEU A 4 -56.99 28.04 26.26
C LEU A 4 -56.28 27.85 24.91
N PHE A 5 -56.52 28.77 23.95
CA PHE A 5 -55.86 28.78 22.62
C PHE A 5 -54.36 29.10 22.75
N ALA A 6 -53.96 30.03 23.67
CA ALA A 6 -52.57 30.36 23.93
C ALA A 6 -51.80 29.18 24.57
N LEU A 7 -52.49 28.41 25.45
CA LEU A 7 -51.87 27.24 26.10
C LEU A 7 -51.65 26.09 25.15
N VAL A 8 -52.59 25.86 24.22
CA VAL A 8 -52.47 24.83 23.15
C VAL A 8 -51.37 25.21 22.16
N LEU A 9 -51.27 26.49 21.78
CA LEU A 9 -50.22 26.96 20.87
C LEU A 9 -48.83 26.87 21.52
N ALA A 10 -48.70 27.14 22.82
CA ALA A 10 -47.47 26.99 23.59
C ALA A 10 -47.07 25.51 23.75
N LEU A 11 -48.06 24.63 23.91
CA LEU A 11 -47.79 23.16 23.96
C LEU A 11 -47.36 22.59 22.60
N MET A 12 -47.89 23.09 21.47
CA MET A 12 -47.46 22.72 20.14
C MET A 12 -46.05 23.26 19.79
N LEU A 13 -45.65 24.41 20.32
CA LEU A 13 -44.29 24.96 20.15
C LEU A 13 -43.24 24.20 20.99
N VAL A 14 -43.64 23.61 22.14
CA VAL A 14 -42.74 22.80 22.97
C VAL A 14 -42.58 21.34 22.39
N LEU A 15 -43.56 20.87 21.66
CA LEU A 15 -43.49 19.56 20.96
C LEU A 15 -42.71 19.62 19.63
N GLY A 16 -42.39 20.80 19.12
CA GLY A 16 -41.62 21.01 17.88
C GLY A 16 -40.10 21.14 18.06
N ALA A 17 -39.61 21.05 19.29
CA ALA A 17 -38.16 21.16 19.60
C ALA A 17 -37.64 19.88 20.27
N VAL A 18 -38.12 18.71 19.88
CA VAL A 18 -37.30 17.52 20.01
C VAL A 18 -36.30 17.64 18.87
N ALA A 19 -35.14 18.25 19.14
CA ALA A 19 -33.96 18.00 18.33
C ALA A 19 -33.78 16.48 18.41
N VAL A 20 -34.15 15.75 17.38
CA VAL A 20 -33.64 14.40 17.15
C VAL A 20 -32.14 14.65 17.09
N ALA A 21 -31.40 14.28 18.12
CA ALA A 21 -29.96 14.18 18.00
C ALA A 21 -29.78 13.24 16.80
N GLU A 22 -29.25 13.76 15.72
CA GLU A 22 -28.83 12.93 14.59
C GLU A 22 -27.91 11.87 15.18
N GLU A 23 -28.30 10.63 15.09
CA GLU A 23 -27.51 9.50 15.62
C GLU A 23 -26.18 9.55 14.88
N GLN A 24 -25.10 9.68 15.62
CA GLN A 24 -23.75 9.82 15.06
C GLN A 24 -23.41 8.53 14.35
N LEU A 25 -23.00 8.61 13.07
CA LEU A 25 -22.59 7.43 12.31
C LEU A 25 -21.41 6.74 13.00
N TYR A 26 -21.44 5.42 13.02
CA TYR A 26 -20.37 4.56 13.51
C TYR A 26 -19.63 3.91 12.33
N ILE A 27 -18.37 4.30 12.12
CA ILE A 27 -17.51 3.83 11.03
C ILE A 27 -16.42 2.91 11.60
N SER A 28 -16.35 1.67 11.14
CA SER A 28 -15.27 0.76 11.47
C SER A 28 -14.16 0.82 10.40
N VAL A 29 -12.91 1.03 10.82
CA VAL A 29 -11.73 1.07 9.95
C VAL A 29 -10.78 -0.06 10.33
N ILE A 30 -10.56 -1.00 9.41
CA ILE A 30 -9.69 -2.16 9.60
C ILE A 30 -8.54 -2.08 8.60
N SER A 31 -7.33 -1.78 9.12
CA SER A 31 -6.10 -1.65 8.36
C SER A 31 -5.30 -2.96 8.28
N LYS A 32 -4.19 -2.98 7.52
CA LYS A 32 -3.33 -4.16 7.43
C LYS A 32 -2.38 -4.32 8.62
N GLY A 33 -2.06 -3.24 9.34
CA GLY A 33 -1.14 -3.32 10.47
C GLY A 33 -0.98 -2.03 11.25
N GLU A 34 -0.11 -2.08 12.26
CA GLU A 34 0.33 -0.92 13.05
C GLU A 34 1.86 -0.79 13.08
N GLN A 35 2.58 -1.74 12.49
CA GLN A 35 4.05 -1.86 12.62
C GLN A 35 4.83 -0.85 11.78
N HIS A 36 4.24 -0.35 10.68
CA HIS A 36 4.90 0.61 9.78
C HIS A 36 4.41 2.03 10.03
N ALA A 37 5.31 3.00 9.86
CA ALA A 37 4.98 4.43 9.97
C ALA A 37 3.90 4.86 8.96
N PHE A 38 3.82 4.19 7.81
CA PHE A 38 2.73 4.32 6.85
C PHE A 38 1.35 4.26 7.52
N TRP A 39 1.10 3.24 8.37
CA TRP A 39 -0.21 3.06 9.02
C TRP A 39 -0.52 4.13 10.06
N GLN A 40 0.50 4.75 10.66
CA GLN A 40 0.30 5.89 11.57
C GLN A 40 -0.17 7.13 10.80
N ALA A 41 0.38 7.38 9.61
CA ALA A 41 -0.06 8.46 8.73
C ALA A 41 -1.49 8.22 8.20
N VAL A 42 -1.81 6.99 7.78
CA VAL A 42 -3.17 6.58 7.38
C VAL A 42 -4.16 6.81 8.52
N ARG A 43 -3.83 6.36 9.74
CA ARG A 43 -4.66 6.53 10.94
C ARG A 43 -4.95 8.00 11.24
N THR A 44 -3.92 8.85 11.14
CA THR A 44 -4.08 10.30 11.33
C THR A 44 -5.11 10.88 10.35
N GLY A 45 -5.02 10.49 9.06
CA GLY A 45 -6.01 10.90 8.06
C GLY A 45 -7.42 10.42 8.39
N CYS A 46 -7.58 9.18 8.86
CA CYS A 46 -8.88 8.64 9.31
C CYS A 46 -9.44 9.42 10.51
N GLU A 47 -8.60 9.72 11.51
CA GLU A 47 -9.00 10.45 12.72
C GLU A 47 -9.43 11.89 12.40
N ASP A 48 -8.71 12.58 11.51
CA ASP A 48 -9.07 13.93 11.06
C ASP A 48 -10.40 13.93 10.27
N ALA A 49 -10.58 12.97 9.36
CA ALA A 49 -11.85 12.83 8.65
C ALA A 49 -13.02 12.50 9.61
N ALA A 50 -12.81 11.61 10.58
CA ALA A 50 -13.83 11.31 11.58
C ALA A 50 -14.23 12.54 12.40
N ALA A 51 -13.27 13.41 12.72
CA ALA A 51 -13.54 14.69 13.39
C ALA A 51 -14.29 15.68 12.49
N ASP A 52 -13.87 15.83 11.22
CA ASP A 52 -14.49 16.75 10.26
C ASP A 52 -15.94 16.38 9.93
N TYR A 53 -16.22 15.07 9.81
CA TYR A 53 -17.57 14.54 9.54
C TYR A 53 -18.37 14.26 10.80
N ASN A 54 -17.81 14.48 12.00
CA ASN A 54 -18.45 14.25 13.30
C ASN A 54 -19.05 12.83 13.40
N VAL A 55 -18.22 11.80 13.12
CA VAL A 55 -18.60 10.39 13.22
C VAL A 55 -17.87 9.70 14.38
N GLU A 56 -18.46 8.67 14.97
CA GLU A 56 -17.77 7.75 15.86
C GLU A 56 -16.95 6.77 14.99
N MET A 57 -15.66 6.64 15.26
CA MET A 57 -14.77 5.78 14.49
C MET A 57 -14.06 4.77 15.40
N TYR A 58 -14.05 3.52 14.97
CA TYR A 58 -13.17 2.48 15.50
C TYR A 58 -12.06 2.23 14.49
N TYR A 59 -10.81 2.29 14.92
CA TYR A 59 -9.64 1.95 14.10
C TYR A 59 -8.91 0.76 14.68
N TYR A 60 -8.60 -0.23 13.86
CA TYR A 60 -7.80 -1.39 14.22
C TYR A 60 -6.85 -1.79 13.10
N GLY A 61 -5.60 -2.08 13.46
CA GLY A 61 -4.63 -2.80 12.66
C GLY A 61 -4.04 -3.94 13.48
N PRO A 62 -3.82 -5.13 12.92
CA PRO A 62 -3.11 -6.18 13.62
C PRO A 62 -1.66 -5.75 13.93
N PRO A 63 -1.01 -6.35 14.94
CA PRO A 63 0.37 -6.03 15.31
C PRO A 63 1.37 -6.26 14.18
N SER A 64 1.11 -7.22 13.29
CA SER A 64 1.93 -7.55 12.13
C SER A 64 1.09 -7.77 10.89
N GLU A 65 1.60 -7.40 9.72
CA GLU A 65 0.96 -7.71 8.43
C GLU A 65 0.97 -9.21 8.10
N ALA A 66 1.62 -10.04 8.91
CA ALA A 66 1.49 -11.50 8.88
C ALA A 66 0.22 -12.03 9.56
N ASP A 67 -0.46 -11.20 10.36
CA ASP A 67 -1.56 -11.61 11.24
C ASP A 67 -2.94 -11.57 10.52
N ILE A 68 -3.06 -12.24 9.37
CA ILE A 68 -4.31 -12.31 8.58
C ILE A 68 -5.49 -12.77 9.45
N GLN A 69 -5.28 -13.77 10.31
CA GLN A 69 -6.34 -14.29 11.19
C GLN A 69 -6.86 -13.24 12.16
N LEU A 70 -5.99 -12.40 12.73
CA LEU A 70 -6.41 -11.32 13.63
C LEU A 70 -7.21 -10.25 12.91
N GLN A 71 -6.90 -9.96 11.64
CA GLN A 71 -7.71 -9.06 10.83
C GLN A 71 -9.12 -9.61 10.62
N VAL A 72 -9.25 -10.89 10.27
CA VAL A 72 -10.55 -11.55 10.08
C VAL A 72 -11.35 -11.58 11.39
N GLU A 73 -10.71 -11.83 12.53
CA GLU A 73 -11.37 -11.80 13.86
C GLU A 73 -11.87 -10.40 14.20
N ALA A 74 -11.08 -9.36 13.90
CA ALA A 74 -11.51 -7.97 14.08
C ALA A 74 -12.72 -7.62 13.20
N LEU A 75 -12.70 -8.00 11.92
CA LEU A 75 -13.83 -7.83 11.00
C LEU A 75 -15.10 -8.49 11.57
N ASN A 76 -15.01 -9.76 11.98
CA ASN A 76 -16.15 -10.47 12.58
C ASN A 76 -16.69 -9.76 13.85
N SER A 77 -15.78 -9.22 14.68
CA SER A 77 -16.15 -8.52 15.91
C SER A 77 -16.85 -7.19 15.63
N GLU A 78 -16.41 -6.48 14.58
CA GLU A 78 -17.01 -5.20 14.18
C GLU A 78 -18.37 -5.40 13.49
N LEU A 79 -18.52 -6.42 12.64
CA LEU A 79 -19.80 -6.71 11.98
C LEU A 79 -20.93 -7.03 12.97
N VAL A 80 -20.62 -7.61 14.14
CA VAL A 80 -21.60 -7.83 15.22
C VAL A 80 -22.14 -6.51 15.80
N LYS A 81 -21.38 -5.41 15.66
CA LYS A 81 -21.80 -4.07 16.12
C LYS A 81 -22.68 -3.33 15.10
N GLU A 82 -22.87 -3.91 13.92
CA GLU A 82 -23.68 -3.34 12.83
C GLU A 82 -23.24 -1.90 12.49
N PRO A 83 -21.94 -1.67 12.05
CA PRO A 83 -21.49 -0.33 11.71
C PRO A 83 -22.26 0.24 10.52
N ASP A 84 -22.40 1.57 10.45
CA ASP A 84 -23.03 2.25 9.34
C ASP A 84 -22.23 2.14 8.04
N ALA A 85 -20.90 1.99 8.14
CA ALA A 85 -20.01 1.61 7.04
C ALA A 85 -18.71 0.98 7.58
N LEU A 86 -18.03 0.20 6.72
CA LEU A 86 -16.75 -0.43 6.97
C LEU A 86 -15.70 0.08 5.99
N CYS A 87 -14.53 0.51 6.50
CA CYS A 87 -13.34 0.72 5.68
C CYS A 87 -12.40 -0.48 5.84
N LEU A 88 -11.90 -1.05 4.74
CA LEU A 88 -11.08 -2.25 4.75
C LEU A 88 -9.85 -2.10 3.86
N ALA A 89 -8.66 -2.28 4.44
CA ALA A 89 -7.42 -2.59 3.71
C ALA A 89 -7.10 -4.08 3.92
N ALA A 90 -7.30 -4.90 2.90
CA ALA A 90 -7.21 -6.36 3.07
C ALA A 90 -5.75 -6.86 3.07
N LEU A 91 -5.37 -7.65 4.10
CA LEU A 91 -4.11 -8.40 4.14
C LEU A 91 -4.08 -9.55 3.13
N SER A 92 -5.22 -10.17 2.90
CA SER A 92 -5.40 -11.23 1.92
C SER A 92 -6.73 -11.05 1.23
N THR A 93 -6.70 -11.00 -0.09
CA THR A 93 -7.90 -10.85 -0.92
C THR A 93 -8.87 -12.02 -0.80
N GLU A 94 -8.38 -13.21 -0.42
CA GLU A 94 -9.20 -14.42 -0.27
C GLU A 94 -9.81 -14.56 1.12
N SER A 95 -9.09 -14.12 2.17
CA SER A 95 -9.47 -14.39 3.56
C SER A 95 -10.68 -13.58 4.05
N VAL A 96 -11.05 -12.51 3.35
CA VAL A 96 -12.11 -11.56 3.75
C VAL A 96 -13.43 -11.74 2.99
N MET A 97 -13.51 -12.71 2.07
CA MET A 97 -14.66 -12.90 1.17
C MET A 97 -15.97 -13.11 1.93
N THR A 98 -15.97 -13.94 2.99
CA THR A 98 -17.16 -14.19 3.80
C THR A 98 -17.66 -12.93 4.48
N GLN A 99 -16.77 -12.10 5.02
CA GLN A 99 -17.12 -10.84 5.67
C GLN A 99 -17.68 -9.82 4.69
N LEU A 100 -17.15 -9.79 3.46
CA LEU A 100 -17.69 -8.95 2.39
C LEU A 100 -19.10 -9.40 1.95
N GLU A 101 -19.34 -10.71 1.87
CA GLU A 101 -20.69 -11.25 1.62
C GLU A 101 -21.63 -10.90 2.76
N ASP A 102 -21.20 -10.98 4.01
CA ASP A 102 -22.00 -10.59 5.19
C ASP A 102 -22.34 -9.10 5.17
N CYS A 103 -21.36 -8.21 4.84
CA CYS A 103 -21.62 -6.78 4.66
C CYS A 103 -22.70 -6.53 3.59
N LEU A 104 -22.55 -7.15 2.43
CA LEU A 104 -23.50 -7.01 1.31
C LEU A 104 -24.90 -7.45 1.72
N ASN A 105 -25.02 -8.61 2.38
CA ASN A 105 -26.32 -9.16 2.81
C ASN A 105 -27.00 -8.30 3.90
N ASN A 106 -26.22 -7.61 4.74
CA ASN A 106 -26.72 -6.75 5.79
C ASN A 106 -26.86 -5.28 5.36
N GLY A 107 -26.48 -4.94 4.12
CA GLY A 107 -26.56 -3.58 3.60
C GLY A 107 -25.53 -2.62 4.21
N ILE A 108 -24.41 -3.13 4.72
CA ILE A 108 -23.28 -2.34 5.25
C ILE A 108 -22.36 -2.01 4.07
N PRO A 109 -22.25 -0.74 3.64
CA PRO A 109 -21.35 -0.36 2.58
C PRO A 109 -19.88 -0.54 3.01
N VAL A 110 -19.06 -1.12 2.11
CA VAL A 110 -17.62 -1.27 2.36
C VAL A 110 -16.84 -0.36 1.42
N VAL A 111 -15.93 0.42 1.99
CA VAL A 111 -14.94 1.21 1.25
C VAL A 111 -13.58 0.54 1.39
N GLY A 112 -12.98 0.13 0.25
CA GLY A 112 -11.60 -0.31 0.21
C GLY A 112 -10.65 0.88 0.41
N PHE A 113 -9.49 0.65 1.05
CA PHE A 113 -8.42 1.65 1.08
C PHE A 113 -7.04 0.98 1.08
N ASP A 114 -6.03 1.67 0.56
CA ASP A 114 -4.66 1.15 0.36
C ASP A 114 -4.61 -0.14 -0.47
N SER A 115 -5.24 -1.20 0.01
CA SER A 115 -5.26 -2.52 -0.61
C SER A 115 -6.70 -2.99 -0.81
N GLY A 116 -7.11 -3.11 -2.06
CA GLY A 116 -8.45 -3.55 -2.45
C GLY A 116 -8.64 -5.06 -2.43
N VAL A 117 -9.81 -5.51 -2.88
CA VAL A 117 -10.16 -6.92 -3.07
C VAL A 117 -10.76 -7.08 -4.47
N PRO A 118 -9.92 -7.30 -5.51
CA PRO A 118 -10.37 -7.29 -6.91
C PRO A 118 -11.46 -8.32 -7.24
N ASN A 119 -11.48 -9.46 -6.53
CA ASN A 119 -12.44 -10.54 -6.72
C ASN A 119 -13.56 -10.53 -5.66
N ALA A 120 -13.78 -9.39 -4.99
CA ALA A 120 -14.87 -9.24 -4.04
C ALA A 120 -16.23 -9.56 -4.68
N PRO A 121 -17.22 -10.04 -3.91
CA PRO A 121 -18.59 -10.19 -4.39
C PRO A 121 -19.09 -8.88 -5.01
N GLU A 122 -19.74 -8.97 -6.17
CA GLU A 122 -20.19 -7.78 -6.91
C GLU A 122 -21.07 -6.88 -6.04
N GLY A 123 -20.68 -5.61 -5.90
CA GLY A 123 -21.37 -4.61 -5.09
C GLY A 123 -21.06 -4.65 -3.59
N SER A 124 -20.19 -5.55 -3.10
CA SER A 124 -19.78 -5.56 -1.69
C SER A 124 -18.84 -4.40 -1.34
N ILE A 125 -17.98 -3.98 -2.27
CA ILE A 125 -17.14 -2.79 -2.13
C ILE A 125 -17.73 -1.71 -3.04
N VAL A 126 -18.06 -0.55 -2.46
CA VAL A 126 -18.73 0.54 -3.16
C VAL A 126 -17.77 1.57 -3.75
N ALA A 127 -16.58 1.68 -3.19
CA ALA A 127 -15.47 2.51 -3.69
C ALA A 127 -14.15 2.09 -3.03
N THR A 128 -13.02 2.47 -3.62
CA THR A 128 -11.68 2.27 -3.05
C THR A 128 -10.87 3.57 -3.13
N ALA A 129 -10.27 4.00 -2.00
CA ALA A 129 -9.28 5.07 -1.93
C ALA A 129 -7.89 4.47 -1.85
N SER A 130 -7.14 4.47 -2.95
CA SER A 130 -5.84 3.79 -3.03
C SER A 130 -4.94 4.44 -4.06
N THR A 131 -3.66 4.21 -3.98
CA THR A 131 -2.70 4.44 -5.05
C THR A 131 -2.93 3.44 -6.19
N ASN A 132 -2.82 3.87 -7.43
CA ASN A 132 -2.68 2.92 -8.54
C ASN A 132 -1.31 2.22 -8.43
N ASN A 133 -1.28 1.10 -7.72
CA ASN A 133 -0.07 0.40 -7.31
C ASN A 133 0.79 -0.06 -8.48
N GLN A 134 0.18 -0.50 -9.60
CA GLN A 134 0.94 -0.91 -10.79
C GLN A 134 1.63 0.29 -11.45
N ASN A 135 0.91 1.38 -11.67
CA ASN A 135 1.48 2.58 -12.27
C ASN A 135 2.56 3.21 -11.36
N ALA A 136 2.33 3.22 -10.06
CA ALA A 136 3.27 3.75 -9.08
C ALA A 136 4.60 2.97 -9.08
N ALA A 137 4.55 1.64 -9.05
CA ALA A 137 5.77 0.83 -9.07
C ALA A 137 6.49 0.86 -10.43
N ALA A 138 5.77 1.06 -11.53
CA ALA A 138 6.36 1.27 -12.84
C ALA A 138 7.29 2.50 -12.88
N LEU A 139 7.05 3.53 -12.05
CA LEU A 139 7.95 4.69 -11.92
C LEU A 139 9.38 4.27 -11.58
N ALA A 140 9.57 3.29 -10.68
CA ALA A 140 10.91 2.83 -10.32
C ALA A 140 11.66 2.21 -11.51
N ALA A 141 10.96 1.44 -12.35
CA ALA A 141 11.54 0.91 -13.60
C ALA A 141 11.89 2.02 -14.60
N ASP A 142 10.99 3.02 -14.73
CA ASP A 142 11.24 4.19 -15.60
C ASP A 142 12.42 5.05 -15.10
N GLU A 143 12.68 5.08 -13.79
CA GLU A 143 13.82 5.80 -13.23
C GLU A 143 15.12 5.00 -13.36
N PHE A 144 15.09 3.66 -13.17
CA PHE A 144 16.26 2.83 -13.38
C PHE A 144 16.83 2.96 -14.80
N ILE A 145 15.97 2.96 -15.82
CA ILE A 145 16.43 3.03 -17.23
C ILE A 145 17.12 4.37 -17.56
N LYS A 146 16.90 5.42 -16.77
CA LYS A 146 17.51 6.76 -16.96
C LYS A 146 18.89 6.87 -16.32
N LEU A 147 19.26 5.92 -15.47
CA LEU A 147 20.57 5.95 -14.79
C LEU A 147 21.69 5.76 -15.82
N GLU A 148 22.78 6.50 -15.63
CA GLU A 148 23.94 6.40 -16.50
C GLU A 148 24.50 4.97 -16.55
N GLY A 149 24.69 4.41 -17.74
CA GLY A 149 25.22 3.07 -17.94
C GLY A 149 24.21 1.93 -17.74
N PHE A 150 22.97 2.19 -17.27
CA PHE A 150 21.98 1.11 -17.01
C PHE A 150 21.61 0.38 -18.31
N THR A 151 21.28 1.10 -19.36
CA THR A 151 20.94 0.51 -20.66
C THR A 151 22.13 -0.19 -21.33
N ASP A 152 23.35 0.33 -21.14
CA ASP A 152 24.57 -0.31 -21.64
C ASP A 152 24.81 -1.66 -20.92
N ALA A 153 24.54 -1.74 -19.61
CA ALA A 153 24.63 -2.98 -18.88
C ALA A 153 23.60 -4.01 -19.37
N LEU A 154 22.34 -3.59 -19.59
CA LEU A 154 21.31 -4.47 -20.16
C LEU A 154 21.73 -5.04 -21.53
N ALA A 155 22.25 -4.18 -22.40
CA ALA A 155 22.71 -4.58 -23.74
C ALA A 155 23.95 -5.51 -23.71
N ALA A 156 24.77 -5.43 -22.67
CA ALA A 156 25.98 -6.23 -22.52
C ALA A 156 25.73 -7.63 -21.91
N GLY A 157 24.57 -7.87 -21.31
CA GLY A 157 24.20 -9.15 -20.70
C GLY A 157 24.20 -10.29 -21.73
N THR A 158 24.64 -11.48 -21.29
CA THR A 158 24.63 -12.72 -22.12
C THR A 158 24.02 -13.86 -21.32
N PRO A 159 23.57 -14.96 -21.99
CA PRO A 159 23.02 -16.11 -21.26
C PRO A 159 23.99 -16.74 -20.26
N GLU A 160 25.30 -16.63 -20.50
CA GLU A 160 26.35 -17.14 -19.59
C GLU A 160 26.64 -16.19 -18.44
N ASN A 161 26.37 -14.90 -18.63
CA ASN A 161 26.55 -13.84 -17.63
C ASN A 161 25.39 -12.84 -17.73
N PRO A 162 24.21 -13.23 -17.28
CA PRO A 162 23.03 -12.35 -17.35
C PRO A 162 23.14 -11.18 -16.39
N VAL A 163 22.52 -10.07 -16.75
CA VAL A 163 22.24 -8.97 -15.82
C VAL A 163 20.98 -9.30 -15.06
N VAL A 164 21.07 -9.36 -13.73
CA VAL A 164 19.93 -9.70 -12.88
C VAL A 164 19.36 -8.45 -12.21
N ILE A 165 18.07 -8.22 -12.39
CA ILE A 165 17.29 -7.18 -11.73
C ILE A 165 16.30 -7.88 -10.80
N ALA A 166 16.43 -7.70 -9.50
CA ALA A 166 15.57 -8.36 -8.54
C ALA A 166 14.41 -7.45 -8.09
N CYS A 167 13.25 -8.06 -7.88
CA CYS A 167 12.11 -7.47 -7.20
C CYS A 167 11.87 -8.22 -5.90
N LEU A 168 12.12 -7.57 -4.76
CA LEU A 168 11.84 -8.09 -3.43
C LEU A 168 10.44 -7.69 -3.00
N SER A 169 9.62 -8.66 -2.65
CA SER A 169 8.26 -8.42 -2.16
C SER A 169 8.02 -9.16 -0.84
N GLN A 170 7.33 -8.49 0.09
CA GLN A 170 7.06 -9.10 1.39
C GLN A 170 5.93 -10.15 1.35
N ASP A 171 5.02 -10.05 0.39
CA ASP A 171 3.90 -10.98 0.22
C ASP A 171 3.40 -11.02 -1.24
N ALA A 172 2.55 -12.02 -1.54
CA ALA A 172 1.80 -12.14 -2.78
C ALA A 172 0.29 -12.36 -2.50
N THR A 173 -0.22 -11.88 -1.37
CA THR A 173 -1.60 -12.08 -0.89
C THR A 173 -2.42 -10.80 -0.85
N SER A 174 -1.78 -9.66 -0.61
CA SER A 174 -2.43 -8.35 -0.65
C SER A 174 -2.43 -7.76 -2.08
N GLU A 175 -3.48 -7.04 -2.43
CA GLU A 175 -3.61 -6.43 -3.75
C GLU A 175 -2.53 -5.38 -3.99
N SER A 176 -2.27 -4.50 -3.01
CA SER A 176 -1.32 -3.40 -3.17
C SER A 176 0.10 -3.90 -3.44
N VAL A 177 0.61 -4.87 -2.66
CA VAL A 177 1.98 -5.40 -2.83
C VAL A 177 2.11 -6.22 -4.11
N THR A 178 1.12 -7.07 -4.42
CA THR A 178 1.08 -7.83 -5.68
C THR A 178 0.98 -6.89 -6.88
N GLY A 179 0.22 -5.81 -6.77
CA GLY A 179 0.11 -4.76 -7.79
C GLY A 179 1.44 -4.06 -8.05
N ARG A 180 2.19 -3.70 -6.99
CA ARG A 180 3.53 -3.07 -7.10
C ARG A 180 4.54 -4.01 -7.76
N THR A 181 4.58 -5.27 -7.33
CA THR A 181 5.44 -6.30 -7.96
C THR A 181 5.11 -6.44 -9.44
N THR A 182 3.82 -6.57 -9.78
CA THR A 182 3.35 -6.67 -11.18
C THR A 182 3.73 -5.44 -12.00
N GLY A 183 3.52 -4.25 -11.46
CA GLY A 183 3.81 -2.98 -12.15
C GLY A 183 5.29 -2.82 -12.47
N PHE A 184 6.16 -3.04 -11.48
CA PHE A 184 7.61 -2.97 -11.67
C PHE A 184 8.10 -4.03 -12.66
N VAL A 185 7.73 -5.29 -12.45
CA VAL A 185 8.18 -6.43 -13.28
C VAL A 185 7.77 -6.27 -14.73
N ASN A 186 6.49 -5.94 -14.99
CA ASN A 186 6.00 -5.77 -16.35
C ASN A 186 6.66 -4.57 -17.04
N ARG A 187 6.81 -3.44 -16.33
CA ARG A 187 7.44 -2.26 -16.90
C ARG A 187 8.93 -2.48 -17.16
N MET A 188 9.64 -3.10 -16.24
CA MET A 188 11.05 -3.43 -16.43
C MET A 188 11.24 -4.45 -17.57
N TYR A 189 10.36 -5.44 -17.70
CA TYR A 189 10.37 -6.39 -18.81
C TYR A 189 10.21 -5.67 -20.15
N GLU A 190 9.23 -4.77 -20.26
CA GLU A 190 9.00 -3.95 -21.45
C GLU A 190 10.26 -3.15 -21.83
N LEU A 191 10.80 -2.40 -20.88
CA LEU A 191 11.96 -1.51 -21.08
C LEU A 191 13.24 -2.30 -21.40
N ALA A 192 13.53 -3.37 -20.65
CA ALA A 192 14.73 -4.17 -20.87
C ALA A 192 14.68 -4.97 -22.18
N SER A 193 13.49 -5.35 -22.65
CA SER A 193 13.30 -6.06 -23.93
C SER A 193 13.69 -5.22 -25.15
N GLU A 194 13.84 -3.91 -25.00
CA GLU A 194 14.39 -3.05 -26.08
C GLU A 194 15.90 -3.25 -26.27
N TYR A 195 16.59 -3.81 -25.28
CA TYR A 195 18.05 -3.93 -25.26
C TYR A 195 18.54 -5.38 -25.30
N ASN A 196 17.75 -6.34 -24.80
CA ASN A 196 18.16 -7.74 -24.72
C ASN A 196 16.97 -8.70 -24.66
N THR A 197 17.21 -10.01 -24.79
CA THR A 197 16.23 -11.05 -24.44
C THR A 197 16.09 -11.10 -22.91
N VAL A 198 14.85 -11.05 -22.43
CA VAL A 198 14.53 -10.98 -21.00
C VAL A 198 13.78 -12.24 -20.55
N ALA A 199 14.20 -12.82 -19.44
CA ALA A 199 13.41 -13.82 -18.71
C ALA A 199 12.89 -13.24 -17.39
N ILE A 200 11.75 -13.76 -16.91
CA ILE A 200 11.26 -13.52 -15.57
C ILE A 200 11.26 -14.84 -14.83
N GLU A 201 11.87 -14.89 -13.64
CA GLU A 201 11.97 -16.09 -12.81
C GLU A 201 11.75 -15.79 -11.31
N GLY A 202 11.90 -16.84 -10.48
CA GLY A 202 11.81 -16.76 -9.03
C GLY A 202 10.41 -17.08 -8.49
N HIS A 203 9.34 -16.59 -9.10
CA HIS A 203 7.98 -16.87 -8.65
C HIS A 203 7.02 -17.17 -9.80
N ASP A 204 6.23 -18.25 -9.67
CA ASP A 204 5.36 -18.79 -10.74
C ASP A 204 4.33 -17.77 -11.28
N LEU A 205 3.85 -16.86 -10.43
CA LEU A 205 2.82 -15.87 -10.81
C LEU A 205 3.29 -14.93 -11.92
N TRP A 206 4.60 -14.65 -12.00
CA TRP A 206 5.18 -13.73 -12.98
C TRP A 206 6.13 -14.42 -13.97
N ALA A 207 6.41 -15.70 -13.79
CA ALA A 207 7.43 -16.40 -14.57
C ALA A 207 7.19 -16.33 -16.08
N GLN A 208 8.23 -15.91 -16.80
CA GLN A 208 8.31 -15.86 -18.25
C GLN A 208 9.70 -16.37 -18.69
N PRO A 209 9.87 -17.69 -18.90
CA PRO A 209 11.17 -18.27 -19.22
C PRO A 209 11.63 -17.90 -20.64
N ALA A 210 12.94 -17.67 -20.80
CA ALA A 210 13.61 -17.52 -22.08
C ALA A 210 15.01 -18.17 -21.99
N ASP A 211 15.30 -19.14 -22.88
CA ASP A 211 16.54 -19.93 -22.82
C ASP A 211 17.81 -19.12 -23.17
N ASP A 212 17.66 -18.01 -23.88
CA ASP A 212 18.73 -17.16 -24.36
C ASP A 212 18.73 -15.75 -23.72
N ALA A 213 18.17 -15.65 -22.52
CA ALA A 213 18.06 -14.38 -21.81
C ALA A 213 19.44 -13.83 -21.39
N GLY A 214 19.75 -12.62 -21.83
CA GLY A 214 20.87 -11.84 -21.30
C GLY A 214 20.47 -10.94 -20.13
N VAL A 215 19.16 -10.80 -19.86
CA VAL A 215 18.62 -10.10 -18.70
C VAL A 215 17.63 -10.99 -17.98
N ILE A 216 17.74 -11.07 -16.66
CA ILE A 216 16.81 -11.83 -15.80
C ILE A 216 16.14 -10.84 -14.85
N ILE A 217 14.81 -10.84 -14.81
CA ILE A 217 14.05 -10.20 -13.76
C ILE A 217 13.69 -11.28 -12.73
N HIS A 218 14.33 -11.23 -11.55
CA HIS A 218 14.11 -12.20 -10.49
C HIS A 218 13.11 -11.68 -9.47
N VAL A 219 12.01 -12.41 -9.26
CA VAL A 219 10.99 -12.07 -8.25
C VAL A 219 11.17 -12.95 -7.03
N GLU A 220 11.51 -12.34 -5.91
CA GLU A 220 11.65 -13.01 -4.61
C GLU A 220 10.54 -12.56 -3.66
N ILE A 221 9.77 -13.53 -3.16
CA ILE A 221 8.72 -13.28 -2.18
C ILE A 221 9.14 -13.86 -0.84
N ALA A 222 9.08 -13.04 0.22
CA ALA A 222 9.35 -13.52 1.57
C ALA A 222 8.32 -14.59 2.00
N ALA A 223 8.76 -15.54 2.83
CA ALA A 223 7.89 -16.61 3.31
C ALA A 223 6.71 -16.08 4.15
N THR A 224 6.97 -15.02 4.93
CA THR A 224 5.97 -14.21 5.64
C THR A 224 6.40 -12.73 5.63
N PRO A 225 5.51 -11.77 5.91
CA PRO A 225 5.87 -10.35 6.08
C PRO A 225 6.74 -10.04 7.31
N GLU A 226 7.09 -11.03 8.12
CA GLU A 226 8.00 -10.84 9.26
C GLU A 226 9.40 -10.43 8.81
N VAL A 227 10.00 -9.44 9.50
CA VAL A 227 11.33 -8.88 9.15
C VAL A 227 12.40 -9.96 8.95
N THR A 228 12.37 -11.04 9.75
CA THR A 228 13.33 -12.15 9.63
C THR A 228 13.19 -12.86 8.29
N ASP A 229 11.97 -13.14 7.83
CA ASP A 229 11.73 -13.84 6.57
C ASP A 229 12.04 -12.93 5.38
N VAL A 230 11.70 -11.64 5.47
CA VAL A 230 12.08 -10.64 4.45
C VAL A 230 13.61 -10.48 4.40
N THR A 231 14.31 -10.50 5.54
CA THR A 231 15.78 -10.49 5.58
C THR A 231 16.36 -11.74 4.94
N ASN A 232 15.76 -12.92 5.13
CA ASN A 232 16.19 -14.16 4.48
C ASN A 232 15.99 -14.10 2.95
N ALA A 233 14.87 -13.59 2.47
CA ALA A 233 14.61 -13.34 1.05
C ALA A 233 15.60 -12.34 0.47
N SER A 234 15.92 -11.26 1.20
CA SER A 234 16.95 -10.29 0.83
C SER A 234 18.32 -10.94 0.67
N ASN A 235 18.71 -11.81 1.61
CA ASN A 235 19.96 -12.56 1.52
C ASN A 235 19.98 -13.52 0.32
N ALA A 236 18.83 -14.11 -0.07
CA ALA A 236 18.75 -14.94 -1.26
C ALA A 236 19.04 -14.09 -2.52
N ILE A 237 18.44 -12.90 -2.63
CA ILE A 237 18.72 -11.96 -3.72
C ILE A 237 20.20 -11.55 -3.75
N LEU A 238 20.77 -11.16 -2.61
CA LEU A 238 22.16 -10.71 -2.52
C LEU A 238 23.21 -11.79 -2.89
N ASN A 239 22.79 -13.05 -2.97
CA ASN A 239 23.64 -14.16 -3.42
C ASN A 239 23.40 -14.55 -4.91
N LEU A 240 22.58 -13.81 -5.65
CA LEU A 240 22.37 -14.06 -7.09
C LEU A 240 23.62 -13.63 -7.88
N ASP A 241 24.09 -14.53 -8.73
CA ASP A 241 25.15 -14.19 -9.69
C ASP A 241 24.63 -13.16 -10.71
N GLY A 242 25.40 -12.11 -10.96
CA GLY A 242 25.01 -11.05 -11.91
C GLY A 242 23.99 -10.04 -11.37
N LEU A 243 23.72 -10.04 -10.04
CA LEU A 243 22.82 -9.05 -9.43
C LEU A 243 23.32 -7.63 -9.70
N TYR A 244 22.47 -6.82 -10.33
CA TYR A 244 22.79 -5.46 -10.76
C TYR A 244 21.88 -4.39 -10.13
N ALA A 245 20.58 -4.71 -9.97
CA ALA A 245 19.64 -3.79 -9.37
C ALA A 245 18.59 -4.52 -8.51
N VAL A 246 18.05 -3.84 -7.49
CA VAL A 246 17.00 -4.34 -6.61
C VAL A 246 15.90 -3.29 -6.45
N PHE A 247 14.65 -3.69 -6.63
CA PHE A 247 13.47 -2.94 -6.24
C PHE A 247 12.80 -3.61 -5.04
N CYS A 248 12.58 -2.84 -3.96
CA CYS A 248 11.85 -3.27 -2.76
C CYS A 248 10.41 -2.74 -2.82
N SER A 249 9.40 -3.60 -2.86
CA SER A 249 8.03 -3.27 -3.24
C SER A 249 7.21 -2.51 -2.17
N ASN A 250 7.71 -2.41 -0.92
CA ASN A 250 7.06 -1.69 0.18
C ASN A 250 8.00 -1.45 1.37
N GLU A 251 7.54 -0.73 2.41
CA GLU A 251 8.33 -0.44 3.62
C GLU A 251 8.85 -1.70 4.32
N GLY A 252 8.07 -2.80 4.34
CA GLY A 252 8.50 -4.07 4.92
C GLY A 252 9.64 -4.72 4.13
N ALA A 253 9.57 -4.71 2.80
CA ALA A 253 10.65 -5.18 1.92
C ALA A 253 11.93 -4.35 2.10
N VAL A 254 11.80 -3.01 2.17
CA VAL A 254 12.92 -2.11 2.45
C VAL A 254 13.56 -2.41 3.81
N THR A 255 12.76 -2.58 4.85
CA THR A 255 13.25 -2.86 6.21
C THR A 255 14.07 -4.16 6.25
N GLY A 256 13.57 -5.23 5.62
CA GLY A 256 14.29 -6.50 5.53
C GLY A 256 15.57 -6.41 4.70
N PHE A 257 15.53 -5.66 3.60
CA PHE A 257 16.71 -5.45 2.75
C PHE A 257 17.79 -4.63 3.46
N LEU A 258 17.42 -3.56 4.17
CA LEU A 258 18.35 -2.80 4.99
C LEU A 258 18.93 -3.67 6.12
N ALA A 259 18.13 -4.53 6.76
CA ALA A 259 18.64 -5.46 7.77
C ALA A 259 19.66 -6.43 7.17
N ALA A 260 19.46 -6.96 5.97
CA ALA A 260 20.39 -7.84 5.26
C ALA A 260 21.70 -7.14 4.82
N THR A 261 21.69 -5.81 4.72
CA THR A 261 22.83 -4.98 4.29
C THR A 261 23.39 -4.13 5.44
N SER A 262 23.41 -4.69 6.65
CA SER A 262 23.98 -4.05 7.86
C SER A 262 23.38 -2.66 8.14
N GLY A 263 22.06 -2.52 8.02
CA GLY A 263 21.34 -1.25 8.15
C GLY A 263 21.55 -0.30 6.97
N GLY A 264 21.94 -0.84 5.81
CA GLY A 264 22.26 -0.09 4.59
C GLY A 264 23.73 0.27 4.43
N SER A 265 24.57 0.10 5.48
CA SER A 265 25.99 0.49 5.41
C SER A 265 26.81 -0.29 4.37
N ASP A 266 26.38 -1.52 4.03
CA ASP A 266 27.03 -2.34 3.00
C ASP A 266 26.73 -1.84 1.57
N LEU A 267 25.79 -0.90 1.42
CA LEU A 267 25.45 -0.23 0.15
C LEU A 267 26.24 1.09 -0.06
N ALA A 268 27.00 1.53 0.94
CA ALA A 268 27.79 2.74 0.80
C ALA A 268 28.89 2.60 -0.27
N ASP A 269 29.29 3.72 -0.87
CA ASP A 269 30.35 3.74 -1.88
C ASP A 269 31.62 3.02 -1.38
N GLY A 270 32.11 2.07 -2.18
CA GLY A 270 33.26 1.22 -1.86
C GLY A 270 32.99 0.12 -0.81
N ALA A 271 31.76 -0.05 -0.31
CA ALA A 271 31.36 -1.16 0.55
C ALA A 271 31.02 -2.43 -0.27
N LEU A 272 30.58 -3.50 0.41
CA LEU A 272 30.35 -4.82 -0.18
C LEU A 272 29.39 -4.81 -1.38
N TYR A 273 28.34 -4.00 -1.30
CA TYR A 273 27.32 -3.84 -2.33
C TYR A 273 27.22 -2.39 -2.84
N GLY A 274 28.33 -1.63 -2.77
CA GLY A 274 28.34 -0.20 -3.13
C GLY A 274 28.02 0.10 -4.60
N ASP A 275 28.18 -0.88 -5.48
CA ASP A 275 27.82 -0.76 -6.91
C ASP A 275 26.37 -1.20 -7.22
N LEU A 276 25.64 -1.71 -6.21
CA LEU A 276 24.28 -2.21 -6.38
C LEU A 276 23.28 -1.04 -6.49
N ILE A 277 22.50 -1.02 -7.55
CA ILE A 277 21.43 -0.03 -7.73
C ILE A 277 20.21 -0.49 -6.94
N VAL A 278 19.75 0.31 -5.97
CA VAL A 278 18.61 -0.05 -5.13
C VAL A 278 17.57 1.07 -5.17
N ALA A 279 16.29 0.67 -5.30
CA ALA A 279 15.15 1.55 -5.12
C ALA A 279 14.11 0.91 -4.20
N GLY A 280 13.30 1.75 -3.56
CA GLY A 280 12.24 1.31 -2.68
C GLY A 280 10.86 1.80 -3.08
N PHE A 281 9.90 1.44 -2.25
CA PHE A 281 8.54 1.95 -2.25
C PHE A 281 8.16 2.30 -0.81
N ASP A 282 7.36 3.35 -0.62
CA ASP A 282 7.06 4.01 0.66
C ASP A 282 8.16 4.99 1.12
N ALA A 283 8.05 5.55 2.33
CA ALA A 283 8.90 6.66 2.77
C ALA A 283 9.10 6.75 4.29
N GLY A 284 9.20 5.60 4.98
CA GLY A 284 9.53 5.57 6.41
C GLY A 284 10.95 6.07 6.73
N ALA A 285 11.23 6.39 7.99
CA ALA A 285 12.50 6.99 8.42
C ALA A 285 13.77 6.25 7.95
N PRO A 286 13.89 4.91 8.05
CA PRO A 286 15.09 4.21 7.57
C PRO A 286 15.28 4.31 6.06
N GLN A 287 14.19 4.34 5.31
CA GLN A 287 14.21 4.46 3.86
C GLN A 287 14.61 5.86 3.41
N LYS A 288 14.09 6.90 4.07
CA LYS A 288 14.52 8.29 3.83
C LYS A 288 16.02 8.46 4.11
N GLU A 289 16.52 7.82 5.17
CA GLU A 289 17.95 7.81 5.47
C GLU A 289 18.75 7.13 4.37
N ALA A 290 18.31 5.97 3.87
CA ALA A 290 18.95 5.26 2.78
C ALA A 290 19.03 6.10 1.50
N VAL A 291 17.94 6.80 1.15
CA VAL A 291 17.90 7.72 0.00
C VAL A 291 18.83 8.92 0.22
N ARG A 292 18.79 9.57 1.40
CA ARG A 292 19.66 10.73 1.71
C ARG A 292 21.14 10.39 1.70
N ASN A 293 21.50 9.17 2.10
CA ASN A 293 22.86 8.69 2.10
C ASN A 293 23.34 8.20 0.71
N GLY A 294 22.46 8.18 -0.30
CA GLY A 294 22.78 7.66 -1.62
C GLY A 294 22.88 6.13 -1.69
N TRP A 295 22.44 5.42 -0.64
CA TRP A 295 22.37 3.97 -0.63
C TRP A 295 21.26 3.44 -1.54
N PHE A 296 20.15 4.20 -1.62
CA PHE A 296 19.10 4.01 -2.60
C PHE A 296 19.11 5.17 -3.59
N VAL A 297 18.98 4.87 -4.88
CA VAL A 297 18.92 5.89 -5.93
C VAL A 297 17.64 6.72 -5.84
N GLY A 298 16.63 6.19 -5.18
CA GLY A 298 15.36 6.86 -4.90
C GLY A 298 14.32 5.87 -4.39
N SER A 299 13.12 6.35 -4.22
CA SER A 299 11.96 5.54 -3.84
C SER A 299 10.66 6.17 -4.33
N VAL A 300 9.61 5.36 -4.40
CA VAL A 300 8.26 5.81 -4.71
C VAL A 300 7.51 6.04 -3.42
N THR A 301 6.96 7.24 -3.20
CA THR A 301 6.06 7.51 -2.06
C THR A 301 4.62 7.63 -2.51
N GLN A 302 3.71 7.40 -1.58
CA GLN A 302 2.26 7.54 -1.68
C GLN A 302 1.78 8.73 -0.83
N ASP A 303 0.45 8.92 -0.76
CA ASP A 303 -0.17 9.86 0.19
C ASP A 303 -1.00 9.08 1.24
N PRO A 304 -0.34 8.51 2.27
CA PRO A 304 -1.03 7.68 3.26
C PRO A 304 -2.06 8.48 4.08
N TYR A 305 -1.79 9.75 4.37
CA TYR A 305 -2.75 10.61 5.06
C TYR A 305 -4.03 10.75 4.23
N ARG A 306 -3.90 11.06 2.94
CA ARG A 306 -5.05 11.22 2.05
C ARG A 306 -5.81 9.90 1.83
N ILE A 307 -5.09 8.77 1.76
CA ILE A 307 -5.72 7.43 1.70
C ILE A 307 -6.65 7.24 2.90
N GLY A 308 -6.16 7.50 4.12
CA GLY A 308 -6.95 7.37 5.35
C GLY A 308 -8.12 8.35 5.41
N TYR A 309 -7.87 9.62 5.09
CA TYR A 309 -8.92 10.65 5.09
C TYR A 309 -10.06 10.30 4.13
N LEU A 310 -9.72 9.94 2.89
CA LEU A 310 -10.70 9.59 1.86
C LEU A 310 -11.44 8.28 2.17
N ALA A 311 -10.79 7.30 2.83
CA ALA A 311 -11.49 6.09 3.25
C ALA A 311 -12.70 6.41 4.12
N VAL A 312 -12.52 7.25 5.15
CA VAL A 312 -13.61 7.66 6.06
C VAL A 312 -14.59 8.60 5.35
N GLU A 313 -14.12 9.56 4.56
CA GLU A 313 -14.99 10.46 3.79
C GLU A 313 -15.95 9.67 2.86
N LEU A 314 -15.42 8.70 2.10
CA LEU A 314 -16.22 7.87 1.22
C LEU A 314 -17.18 6.96 2.00
N ALA A 315 -16.74 6.44 3.15
CA ALA A 315 -17.58 5.62 4.02
C ALA A 315 -18.77 6.42 4.57
N VAL A 316 -18.54 7.66 5.01
CA VAL A 316 -19.62 8.56 5.46
C VAL A 316 -20.61 8.87 4.35
N LYS A 317 -20.12 9.17 3.14
CA LYS A 317 -20.97 9.41 1.96
C LYS A 317 -21.81 8.17 1.63
N ALA A 318 -21.18 6.99 1.61
CA ALA A 318 -21.87 5.74 1.32
C ALA A 318 -22.93 5.40 2.39
N ALA A 319 -22.62 5.59 3.68
CA ALA A 319 -23.59 5.42 4.77
C ALA A 319 -24.80 6.36 4.64
N ASN A 320 -24.60 7.56 4.10
CA ASN A 320 -25.68 8.51 3.80
C ASN A 320 -26.44 8.21 2.48
N GLY A 321 -26.06 7.14 1.77
CA GLY A 321 -26.68 6.75 0.50
C GLY A 321 -26.26 7.62 -0.70
N GLU A 322 -25.14 8.34 -0.59
CA GLU A 322 -24.56 9.10 -1.70
C GLU A 322 -23.79 8.16 -2.64
N GLU A 323 -23.76 8.49 -3.94
CA GLU A 323 -22.93 7.78 -4.89
C GLU A 323 -21.44 8.07 -4.64
N VAL A 324 -20.63 7.03 -4.56
CA VAL A 324 -19.18 7.10 -4.41
C VAL A 324 -18.49 6.34 -5.55
N SER A 325 -17.21 6.64 -5.76
CA SER A 325 -16.37 5.98 -6.78
C SER A 325 -14.93 5.90 -6.31
N ASP A 326 -14.15 5.05 -6.96
CA ASP A 326 -12.72 4.89 -6.70
C ASP A 326 -11.96 6.20 -6.84
N VAL A 327 -10.99 6.41 -5.96
CA VAL A 327 -10.10 7.57 -5.95
C VAL A 327 -8.65 7.10 -5.97
N ASP A 328 -7.93 7.44 -7.04
CA ASP A 328 -6.47 7.30 -7.09
C ASP A 328 -5.83 8.45 -6.31
N THR A 329 -5.08 8.12 -5.26
CA THR A 329 -4.39 9.11 -4.42
C THR A 329 -3.04 9.53 -4.99
N GLY A 330 -2.58 8.86 -6.05
CA GLY A 330 -1.34 9.14 -6.75
C GLY A 330 -0.11 8.59 -6.02
N ALA A 331 1.04 8.77 -6.68
CA ALA A 331 2.35 8.43 -6.15
C ALA A 331 3.41 9.34 -6.78
N GLN A 332 4.56 9.51 -6.12
CA GLN A 332 5.66 10.31 -6.63
C GLN A 332 7.01 9.62 -6.39
N TRP A 333 7.93 9.79 -7.33
CA TRP A 333 9.33 9.40 -7.16
C TRP A 333 10.09 10.45 -6.37
N TYR A 334 10.83 10.02 -5.35
CA TYR A 334 11.70 10.91 -4.60
C TYR A 334 13.14 10.40 -4.53
N THR A 335 14.07 11.34 -4.44
CA THR A 335 15.52 11.14 -4.39
C THR A 335 16.11 12.03 -3.30
N ALA A 336 17.42 11.92 -3.05
CA ALA A 336 18.13 12.82 -2.15
C ALA A 336 18.03 14.31 -2.58
N GLU A 337 17.80 14.57 -3.86
CA GLU A 337 17.73 15.94 -4.41
C GLU A 337 16.38 16.63 -4.17
N ASN A 338 15.27 15.85 -4.20
CA ASN A 338 13.91 16.41 -4.14
C ASN A 338 13.10 16.03 -2.88
N ILE A 339 13.65 15.20 -1.98
CA ILE A 339 12.94 14.74 -0.77
C ILE A 339 12.50 15.89 0.16
N ASP A 340 13.17 17.05 0.09
CA ASP A 340 12.85 18.23 0.88
C ASP A 340 11.98 19.25 0.11
N ASP A 341 11.63 18.96 -1.15
CA ASP A 341 10.69 19.79 -1.91
C ASP A 341 9.31 19.75 -1.25
N PRO A 342 8.57 20.88 -1.18
CA PRO A 342 7.31 20.94 -0.45
C PRO A 342 6.28 19.87 -0.86
N ASP A 343 6.20 19.55 -2.14
CA ASP A 343 5.24 18.57 -2.69
C ASP A 343 5.61 17.12 -2.34
N ILE A 344 6.90 16.84 -2.09
CA ILE A 344 7.39 15.53 -1.65
C ILE A 344 7.42 15.45 -0.11
N ALA A 345 7.89 16.51 0.55
CA ALA A 345 8.05 16.54 2.01
C ALA A 345 6.73 16.27 2.76
N MET A 346 5.59 16.60 2.17
CA MET A 346 4.27 16.30 2.74
C MET A 346 3.83 14.83 2.54
N LEU A 347 4.50 14.09 1.67
CA LEU A 347 4.19 12.68 1.36
C LEU A 347 5.12 11.70 2.06
N VAL A 348 6.20 12.19 2.69
CA VAL A 348 7.13 11.36 3.45
C VAL A 348 6.85 11.48 4.95
N TYR A 349 7.04 10.42 5.70
CA TYR A 349 6.59 10.30 7.09
C TYR A 349 7.68 9.71 8.00
N ASP A 350 7.50 9.82 9.34
CA ASP A 350 8.42 9.33 10.39
C ASP A 350 7.72 8.34 11.32
#